data_eccda2902f2d039ae040cfbb05e07fe6
#
_entry.id   eccda2902f2d039ae040cfbb05e07fe6
#
_cell.length_a   1.000
_cell.length_b   1.000
_cell.length_c   1.000
_cell.angle_alpha   90.00
_cell.angle_beta   90.00
_cell.angle_gamma   90.00
#
_symmetry.space_group_name_H-M   'P 1'
#
loop_
_entity.id
_entity.type
_entity.pdbx_description
1 polymer ?
#
loop_
_entity_poly.entity_id
_entity_poly.type
_entity_poly.pdbx_seq_one_letter_code
_entity_poly.pdbx_strand_id
1 'polypeptide(L)'
;IRARMAEDVCRAAKSYGFDGLKIDFLDSFQGGDVRPENADGRDYLSLTDAVDDMARLISRRLSDISPDFLIEYRQNYTGPAIMANANMIRVGDCPQDYLTNRVGSIDLRLHTHAAVHSDMVQFNPDEPVEVSALQMVNLLFCTPQVSVMFDQISPEQREMLKFWLNFMSEKRDLLQKSELMPHR
;
A
#
# COMPACT_ATOMS: atom_id res chain seq x y z
N ILE A 1 8.81 -23.19 -7.45
CA ILE A 1 8.20 -21.98 -8.01
C ILE A 1 8.47 -20.78 -7.09
N ARG A 2 8.04 -20.80 -5.81
CA ARG A 2 8.19 -19.69 -4.84
C ARG A 2 9.61 -19.12 -4.73
N ALA A 3 10.59 -20.03 -4.53
CA ALA A 3 12.00 -19.63 -4.43
C ALA A 3 12.50 -18.88 -5.68
N ARG A 4 12.06 -19.31 -6.86
CA ARG A 4 12.40 -18.65 -8.13
C ARG A 4 11.72 -17.28 -8.24
N MET A 5 10.44 -17.19 -7.88
CA MET A 5 9.73 -15.89 -7.87
C MET A 5 10.43 -14.89 -6.94
N ALA A 6 10.79 -15.31 -5.72
CA ALA A 6 11.52 -14.45 -4.79
C ALA A 6 12.91 -14.05 -5.35
N GLU A 7 13.60 -14.94 -6.04
CA GLU A 7 14.86 -14.64 -6.68
C GLU A 7 14.71 -13.63 -7.83
N ASP A 8 13.69 -13.82 -8.67
CA ASP A 8 13.42 -12.93 -9.81
C ASP A 8 13.05 -11.51 -9.33
N VAL A 9 12.21 -11.40 -8.29
CA VAL A 9 11.86 -10.12 -7.64
C VAL A 9 13.10 -9.42 -7.10
N CYS A 10 13.95 -10.14 -6.33
CA CYS A 10 15.15 -9.56 -5.76
C CYS A 10 16.20 -9.18 -6.81
N ARG A 11 16.33 -9.99 -7.87
CA ARG A 11 17.18 -9.67 -9.00
C ARG A 11 16.73 -8.40 -9.71
N ALA A 12 15.42 -8.23 -9.93
CA ALA A 12 14.86 -7.00 -10.50
C ALA A 12 15.14 -5.79 -9.60
N ALA A 13 14.87 -5.90 -8.30
CA ALA A 13 15.14 -4.84 -7.33
C ALA A 13 16.61 -4.37 -7.39
N LYS A 14 17.55 -5.30 -7.38
CA LYS A 14 18.99 -5.00 -7.49
C LYS A 14 19.36 -4.40 -8.84
N SER A 15 18.87 -4.99 -9.93
CA SER A 15 19.29 -4.60 -11.30
C SER A 15 18.80 -3.21 -11.67
N TYR A 16 17.63 -2.82 -11.17
CA TYR A 16 17.03 -1.51 -11.44
C TYR A 16 17.31 -0.48 -10.33
N GLY A 17 17.93 -0.88 -9.22
CA GLY A 17 18.23 0.02 -8.11
C GLY A 17 16.99 0.53 -7.40
N PHE A 18 15.97 -0.33 -7.21
CA PHE A 18 14.75 0.05 -6.49
C PHE A 18 14.99 0.10 -4.98
N ASP A 19 14.40 1.09 -4.33
CA ASP A 19 14.36 1.23 -2.87
C ASP A 19 13.12 0.59 -2.24
N GLY A 20 12.15 0.16 -3.08
CA GLY A 20 10.92 -0.49 -2.67
C GLY A 20 10.17 -1.12 -3.82
N LEU A 21 9.23 -2.00 -3.46
CA LEU A 21 8.35 -2.70 -4.40
C LEU A 21 6.94 -2.78 -3.84
N LYS A 22 5.95 -2.63 -4.70
CA LYS A 22 4.58 -3.04 -4.43
C LYS A 22 4.40 -4.48 -4.91
N ILE A 23 3.91 -5.34 -4.02
CA ILE A 23 3.55 -6.72 -4.35
C ILE A 23 2.03 -6.81 -4.36
N ASP A 24 1.48 -7.04 -5.53
CA ASP A 24 0.03 -7.04 -5.75
C ASP A 24 -0.50 -8.43 -6.06
N PHE A 25 -1.83 -8.57 -6.00
CA PHE A 25 -2.57 -9.77 -6.36
C PHE A 25 -2.21 -11.03 -5.56
N LEU A 26 -1.78 -10.90 -4.31
CA LEU A 26 -1.51 -12.04 -3.43
C LEU A 26 -2.78 -12.87 -3.14
N ASP A 27 -3.93 -12.26 -3.24
CA ASP A 27 -5.26 -12.89 -3.12
C ASP A 27 -5.76 -13.55 -4.42
N SER A 28 -5.03 -13.40 -5.51
CA SER A 28 -5.43 -13.89 -6.84
C SER A 28 -4.82 -15.25 -7.21
N PHE A 29 -4.01 -15.84 -6.34
CA PHE A 29 -3.52 -17.19 -6.57
C PHE A 29 -4.68 -18.18 -6.62
N GLN A 30 -4.78 -18.92 -7.72
CA GLN A 30 -5.81 -19.92 -7.93
C GLN A 30 -5.30 -21.30 -7.52
N GLY A 31 -6.22 -22.14 -7.10
CA GLY A 31 -6.00 -23.46 -6.57
C GLY A 31 -6.57 -23.52 -5.16
N GLY A 32 -6.79 -24.67 -4.65
CA GLY A 32 -7.22 -24.90 -3.28
C GLY A 32 -6.16 -25.66 -2.51
N ASP A 33 -6.48 -25.94 -1.28
CA ASP A 33 -5.71 -26.87 -0.49
C ASP A 33 -5.75 -28.25 -1.14
N VAL A 34 -4.64 -28.96 -1.05
CA VAL A 34 -4.46 -30.28 -1.67
C VAL A 34 -4.45 -31.32 -0.59
N ARG A 35 -5.19 -32.43 -0.82
CA ARG A 35 -5.14 -33.57 0.08
C ARG A 35 -3.78 -34.25 0.03
N PRO A 36 -3.28 -34.81 1.15
CA PRO A 36 -1.96 -35.48 1.20
C PRO A 36 -1.72 -36.50 0.11
N GLU A 37 -2.76 -37.28 -0.24
CA GLU A 37 -2.72 -38.30 -1.29
C GLU A 37 -2.51 -37.73 -2.70
N ASN A 38 -2.76 -36.42 -2.91
CA ASN A 38 -2.62 -35.72 -4.17
C ASN A 38 -1.47 -34.71 -4.14
N ALA A 39 -0.53 -34.86 -3.21
CA ALA A 39 0.54 -33.87 -3.01
C ALA A 39 1.50 -33.72 -4.20
N ASP A 40 1.72 -34.76 -4.99
CA ASP A 40 2.55 -34.77 -6.20
C ASP A 40 3.90 -34.06 -6.04
N GLY A 41 4.57 -34.25 -4.90
CA GLY A 41 5.85 -33.60 -4.58
C GLY A 41 5.74 -32.11 -4.27
N ARG A 42 4.57 -31.59 -3.93
CA ARG A 42 4.37 -30.21 -3.49
C ARG A 42 4.91 -30.01 -2.07
N ASP A 43 5.55 -28.86 -1.85
CA ASP A 43 6.10 -28.51 -0.54
C ASP A 43 5.00 -28.12 0.48
N TYR A 44 3.86 -27.62 0.00
CA TYR A 44 2.72 -27.17 0.80
C TYR A 44 1.43 -27.78 0.30
N LEU A 45 0.60 -28.19 1.24
CA LEU A 45 -0.76 -28.68 0.97
C LEU A 45 -1.79 -27.52 1.03
N SER A 46 -1.51 -26.50 1.83
CA SER A 46 -2.31 -25.27 1.93
C SER A 46 -1.79 -24.20 0.98
N LEU A 47 -2.68 -23.61 0.20
CA LEU A 47 -2.35 -22.47 -0.66
C LEU A 47 -1.97 -21.25 0.17
N THR A 48 -2.66 -21.01 1.27
CA THR A 48 -2.38 -19.89 2.18
C THR A 48 -0.98 -19.98 2.76
N ASP A 49 -0.57 -21.16 3.23
CA ASP A 49 0.77 -21.39 3.77
C ASP A 49 1.86 -21.19 2.70
N ALA A 50 1.56 -21.60 1.47
CA ALA A 50 2.48 -21.41 0.35
C ALA A 50 2.67 -19.93 -0.02
N VAL A 51 1.59 -19.14 0.04
CA VAL A 51 1.62 -17.68 -0.22
C VAL A 51 2.35 -16.97 0.91
N ASP A 52 2.07 -17.31 2.17
CA ASP A 52 2.77 -16.73 3.33
C ASP A 52 4.27 -17.02 3.29
N ASP A 53 4.66 -18.26 2.99
CA ASP A 53 6.08 -18.62 2.83
C ASP A 53 6.75 -17.83 1.69
N MET A 54 6.07 -17.63 0.58
CA MET A 54 6.56 -16.82 -0.53
C MET A 54 6.75 -15.37 -0.11
N ALA A 55 5.76 -14.76 0.55
CA ALA A 55 5.83 -13.38 1.03
C ALA A 55 7.00 -13.19 2.02
N ARG A 56 7.14 -14.14 2.96
CA ARG A 56 8.24 -14.16 3.93
C ARG A 56 9.62 -14.30 3.27
N LEU A 57 9.71 -15.16 2.27
CA LEU A 57 10.96 -15.36 1.52
C LEU A 57 11.36 -14.11 0.74
N ILE A 58 10.40 -13.43 0.10
CA ILE A 58 10.62 -12.17 -0.61
C ILE A 58 11.07 -11.09 0.38
N SER A 59 10.32 -10.89 1.46
CA SER A 59 10.61 -9.89 2.48
C SER A 59 12.04 -10.05 3.05
N ARG A 60 12.42 -11.25 3.45
CA ARG A 60 13.76 -11.53 3.95
C ARG A 60 14.86 -11.17 2.94
N ARG A 61 14.72 -11.61 1.70
CA ARG A 61 15.71 -11.35 0.65
C ARG A 61 15.79 -9.87 0.25
N LEU A 62 14.68 -9.13 0.31
CA LEU A 62 14.69 -7.69 0.07
C LEU A 62 15.35 -6.95 1.23
N SER A 63 15.14 -7.38 2.48
CA SER A 63 15.84 -6.85 3.65
C SER A 63 17.34 -7.11 3.61
N ASP A 64 17.79 -8.19 2.98
CA ASP A 64 19.23 -8.43 2.73
C ASP A 64 19.83 -7.44 1.72
N ILE A 65 19.01 -6.81 0.86
CA ILE A 65 19.45 -5.74 -0.04
C ILE A 65 19.59 -4.43 0.73
N SER A 66 18.55 -4.07 1.49
CA SER A 66 18.54 -2.92 2.38
C SER A 66 17.60 -3.21 3.56
N PRO A 67 18.02 -2.97 4.82
CA PRO A 67 17.13 -3.09 5.98
C PRO A 67 15.88 -2.18 5.89
N ASP A 68 16.00 -1.07 5.17
CA ASP A 68 14.95 -0.08 4.98
C ASP A 68 14.17 -0.26 3.67
N PHE A 69 14.32 -1.42 3.00
CA PHE A 69 13.63 -1.69 1.74
C PHE A 69 12.11 -1.62 1.93
N LEU A 70 11.42 -0.81 1.13
CA LEU A 70 9.98 -0.62 1.24
C LEU A 70 9.23 -1.77 0.56
N ILE A 71 8.34 -2.41 1.30
CA ILE A 71 7.47 -3.48 0.81
C ILE A 71 6.04 -3.07 1.05
N GLU A 72 5.32 -2.79 -0.04
CA GLU A 72 3.94 -2.36 -0.03
C GLU A 72 3.00 -3.51 -0.39
N TYR A 73 1.97 -3.68 0.43
CA TYR A 73 0.76 -4.43 0.09
C TYR A 73 -0.44 -3.50 0.01
N ARG A 74 -1.62 -4.04 -0.33
CA ARG A 74 -2.87 -3.28 -0.37
C ARG A 74 -4.01 -3.99 0.36
N GLN A 75 -5.08 -3.29 0.71
CA GLN A 75 -6.36 -3.93 0.96
C GLN A 75 -6.76 -4.70 -0.33
N ASN A 76 -7.26 -5.93 -0.24
CA ASN A 76 -7.95 -6.61 0.86
C ASN A 76 -7.10 -7.64 1.64
N TYR A 77 -5.82 -7.82 1.38
CA TYR A 77 -5.01 -8.78 2.12
C TYR A 77 -4.22 -8.08 3.25
N THR A 78 -4.90 -7.93 4.40
CA THR A 78 -4.42 -7.16 5.54
C THR A 78 -4.28 -7.98 6.83
N GLY A 79 -4.32 -9.30 6.73
CA GLY A 79 -4.17 -10.17 7.90
C GLY A 79 -2.78 -10.08 8.54
N PRO A 80 -2.63 -10.43 9.82
CA PRO A 80 -1.37 -10.28 10.55
C PRO A 80 -0.21 -11.07 9.95
N ALA A 81 -0.45 -12.22 9.34
CA ALA A 81 0.58 -13.01 8.68
C ALA A 81 1.19 -12.26 7.48
N ILE A 82 0.33 -11.69 6.64
CA ILE A 82 0.76 -10.89 5.48
C ILE A 82 1.45 -9.61 5.93
N MET A 83 0.86 -8.89 6.91
CA MET A 83 1.41 -7.63 7.39
C MET A 83 2.75 -7.77 8.12
N ALA A 84 3.08 -8.96 8.61
CA ALA A 84 4.43 -9.26 9.13
C ALA A 84 5.53 -9.20 8.05
N ASN A 85 5.17 -9.18 6.79
CA ASN A 85 6.08 -9.17 5.64
C ASN A 85 6.05 -7.85 4.85
N ALA A 86 5.42 -6.81 5.38
CA ALA A 86 5.32 -5.49 4.76
C ALA A 86 5.59 -4.38 5.77
N ASN A 87 6.05 -3.23 5.28
CA ASN A 87 6.21 -2.01 6.08
C ASN A 87 5.37 -0.84 5.51
N MET A 88 4.69 -1.07 4.40
CA MET A 88 3.72 -0.13 3.81
C MET A 88 2.45 -0.87 3.40
N ILE A 89 1.33 -0.17 3.50
CA ILE A 89 0.04 -0.67 3.02
C ILE A 89 -0.80 0.44 2.39
N ARG A 90 -1.41 0.13 1.27
CA ARG A 90 -2.29 1.02 0.54
C ARG A 90 -3.76 0.68 0.78
N VAL A 91 -4.61 1.70 0.82
CA VAL A 91 -6.08 1.54 0.73
C VAL A 91 -6.45 0.79 -0.55
N GLY A 92 -7.53 0.04 -0.54
CA GLY A 92 -8.09 -0.64 -1.73
C GLY A 92 -8.40 0.32 -2.87
N ASP A 93 -8.65 -0.23 -4.06
CA ASP A 93 -8.87 0.58 -5.25
C ASP A 93 -10.14 1.45 -5.11
N CYS A 94 -9.97 2.74 -4.98
CA CYS A 94 -11.02 3.75 -4.85
C CYS A 94 -10.56 5.12 -5.38
N PRO A 95 -10.04 5.20 -6.61
CA PRO A 95 -9.53 6.46 -7.15
C PRO A 95 -10.63 7.52 -7.14
N GLN A 96 -10.29 8.75 -6.72
CA GLN A 96 -11.20 9.90 -6.57
C GLN A 96 -12.30 9.77 -5.49
N ASP A 97 -12.54 8.59 -4.94
CA ASP A 97 -13.51 8.41 -3.85
C ASP A 97 -12.87 8.78 -2.51
N TYR A 98 -13.00 10.05 -2.14
CA TYR A 98 -12.42 10.59 -0.91
C TYR A 98 -13.01 9.94 0.36
N LEU A 99 -14.27 9.52 0.33
CA LEU A 99 -14.90 8.91 1.49
C LEU A 99 -14.39 7.48 1.73
N THR A 100 -14.37 6.66 0.69
CA THR A 100 -13.79 5.31 0.76
C THR A 100 -12.30 5.36 1.13
N ASN A 101 -11.54 6.27 0.55
CA ASN A 101 -10.15 6.51 0.92
C ASN A 101 -10.00 6.87 2.41
N ARG A 102 -10.85 7.77 2.93
CA ARG A 102 -10.83 8.14 4.35
C ARG A 102 -11.12 6.96 5.26
N VAL A 103 -12.20 6.23 5.01
CA VAL A 103 -12.59 5.07 5.83
C VAL A 103 -11.50 4.01 5.77
N GLY A 104 -11.06 3.64 4.57
CA GLY A 104 -10.01 2.64 4.40
C GLY A 104 -8.68 3.02 5.08
N SER A 105 -8.26 4.29 5.01
CA SER A 105 -7.03 4.73 5.67
C SER A 105 -7.13 4.72 7.19
N ILE A 106 -8.29 5.07 7.76
CA ILE A 106 -8.55 4.98 9.20
C ILE A 106 -8.54 3.52 9.64
N ASP A 107 -9.24 2.65 8.93
CA ASP A 107 -9.29 1.22 9.23
C ASP A 107 -7.88 0.61 9.22
N LEU A 108 -7.08 0.89 8.19
CA LEU A 108 -5.71 0.41 8.14
C LEU A 108 -4.85 0.96 9.29
N ARG A 109 -4.97 2.24 9.63
CA ARG A 109 -4.28 2.85 10.76
C ARG A 109 -4.61 2.20 12.10
N LEU A 110 -5.81 1.65 12.26
CA LEU A 110 -6.25 0.93 13.46
C LEU A 110 -5.78 -0.53 13.49
N HIS A 111 -5.45 -1.11 12.34
CA HIS A 111 -5.10 -2.53 12.21
C HIS A 111 -3.60 -2.81 12.09
N THR A 112 -2.79 -1.81 11.71
CA THR A 112 -1.37 -2.05 11.43
C THR A 112 -0.47 -0.91 11.94
N HIS A 113 0.79 -1.25 12.22
CA HIS A 113 1.86 -0.29 12.46
C HIS A 113 2.64 0.08 11.19
N ALA A 114 2.31 -0.52 10.04
CA ALA A 114 2.90 -0.16 8.76
C ALA A 114 2.52 1.27 8.34
N ALA A 115 3.32 1.86 7.47
CA ALA A 115 2.97 3.14 6.87
C ALA A 115 1.73 2.98 5.98
N VAL A 116 0.69 3.77 6.24
CA VAL A 116 -0.55 3.73 5.47
C VAL A 116 -0.56 4.85 4.44
N HIS A 117 -0.91 4.53 3.19
CA HIS A 117 -1.17 5.54 2.19
C HIS A 117 -2.51 5.32 1.46
N SER A 118 -2.99 6.41 0.87
CA SER A 118 -4.25 6.42 0.15
C SER A 118 -4.16 5.65 -1.16
N ASP A 119 -5.32 5.36 -1.75
CA ASP A 119 -5.39 5.19 -3.19
C ASP A 119 -5.25 6.54 -3.91
N MET A 120 -5.24 6.51 -5.23
CA MET A 120 -4.92 7.65 -6.08
C MET A 120 -5.84 8.85 -5.86
N VAL A 121 -5.22 10.00 -5.57
CA VAL A 121 -5.85 11.31 -5.63
C VAL A 121 -5.78 11.81 -7.07
N GLN A 122 -6.92 12.04 -7.67
CA GLN A 122 -7.02 12.55 -9.04
C GLN A 122 -7.98 13.74 -9.07
N PHE A 123 -7.60 14.80 -9.76
CA PHE A 123 -8.43 16.00 -9.91
C PHE A 123 -8.96 16.09 -11.34
N ASN A 124 -10.23 16.48 -11.44
CA ASN A 124 -10.77 16.94 -12.71
C ASN A 124 -10.36 18.43 -12.86
N PRO A 125 -9.68 18.82 -13.95
CA PRO A 125 -9.26 20.23 -14.16
C PRO A 125 -10.41 21.24 -14.14
N ASP A 126 -11.61 20.79 -14.52
CA ASP A 126 -12.81 21.63 -14.62
C ASP A 126 -13.65 21.69 -13.34
N GLU A 127 -13.25 20.95 -12.28
CA GLU A 127 -13.99 20.97 -11.02
C GLU A 127 -13.57 22.16 -10.14
N PRO A 128 -14.49 22.66 -9.28
CA PRO A 128 -14.12 23.64 -8.27
C PRO A 128 -13.00 23.16 -7.36
N VAL A 129 -12.09 24.06 -7.00
CA VAL A 129 -10.90 23.72 -6.16
C VAL A 129 -11.30 23.12 -4.81
N GLU A 130 -12.47 23.46 -4.29
CA GLU A 130 -13.01 22.91 -3.03
C GLU A 130 -13.28 21.41 -3.12
N VAL A 131 -13.67 20.91 -4.29
CA VAL A 131 -13.87 19.47 -4.53
C VAL A 131 -12.53 18.74 -4.49
N SER A 132 -11.52 19.29 -5.14
CA SER A 132 -10.15 18.75 -5.08
C SER A 132 -9.59 18.84 -3.65
N ALA A 133 -9.83 19.95 -2.94
CA ALA A 133 -9.40 20.12 -1.54
C ALA A 133 -10.06 19.10 -0.60
N LEU A 134 -11.31 18.74 -0.86
CA LEU A 134 -12.02 17.73 -0.06
C LEU A 134 -11.31 16.37 -0.11
N GLN A 135 -10.72 15.99 -1.24
CA GLN A 135 -9.92 14.77 -1.33
C GLN A 135 -8.71 14.85 -0.36
N MET A 136 -7.97 15.95 -0.38
CA MET A 136 -6.77 16.12 0.48
C MET A 136 -7.12 16.13 1.97
N VAL A 137 -8.20 16.84 2.36
CA VAL A 137 -8.66 16.90 3.77
C VAL A 137 -9.04 15.51 4.31
N ASN A 138 -9.62 14.67 3.47
CA ASN A 138 -10.00 13.32 3.87
C ASN A 138 -8.80 12.36 4.01
N LEU A 139 -7.62 12.75 3.55
CA LEU A 139 -6.39 11.95 3.59
C LEU A 139 -5.38 12.39 4.66
N LEU A 140 -5.77 13.26 5.60
CA LEU A 140 -4.86 13.81 6.63
C LEU A 140 -4.17 12.73 7.48
N PHE A 141 -4.78 11.57 7.66
CA PHE A 141 -4.28 10.52 8.54
C PHE A 141 -3.45 9.44 7.82
N CYS A 142 -3.15 9.62 6.55
CA CYS A 142 -2.31 8.73 5.76
C CYS A 142 -1.40 9.54 4.83
N THR A 143 -0.48 8.87 4.14
CA THR A 143 0.30 9.50 3.08
C THR A 143 -0.52 9.56 1.80
N PRO A 144 -0.74 10.73 1.18
CA PRO A 144 -1.52 10.82 -0.05
C PRO A 144 -0.74 10.31 -1.25
N GLN A 145 -1.37 9.48 -2.07
CA GLN A 145 -0.85 9.08 -3.37
C GLN A 145 -1.36 10.06 -4.43
N VAL A 146 -0.60 11.10 -4.73
CA VAL A 146 -0.97 12.13 -5.70
C VAL A 146 -0.71 11.62 -7.12
N SER A 147 -1.78 11.52 -7.92
CA SER A 147 -1.75 11.01 -9.31
C SER A 147 -2.45 12.00 -10.25
N VAL A 148 -2.03 13.27 -10.19
CA VAL A 148 -2.56 14.35 -11.01
C VAL A 148 -1.56 14.75 -12.10
N MET A 149 -2.06 15.18 -13.24
CA MET A 149 -1.24 15.77 -14.30
C MET A 149 -1.03 17.26 -13.99
N PHE A 150 0.13 17.62 -13.45
CA PHE A 150 0.43 18.97 -12.97
C PHE A 150 0.33 20.06 -14.02
N ASP A 151 0.49 19.74 -15.29
CA ASP A 151 0.32 20.63 -16.43
C ASP A 151 -1.14 20.85 -16.85
N GLN A 152 -2.05 19.99 -16.37
CA GLN A 152 -3.47 20.05 -16.72
C GLN A 152 -4.37 20.61 -15.61
N ILE A 153 -3.95 20.55 -14.35
CA ILE A 153 -4.72 21.11 -13.23
C ILE A 153 -4.66 22.66 -13.22
N SER A 154 -5.71 23.29 -12.68
CA SER A 154 -5.77 24.75 -12.58
C SER A 154 -4.68 25.33 -11.65
N PRO A 155 -4.33 26.61 -11.80
CA PRO A 155 -3.42 27.26 -10.86
C PRO A 155 -3.91 27.19 -9.41
N GLU A 156 -5.20 27.34 -9.19
CA GLU A 156 -5.85 27.28 -7.86
C GLU A 156 -5.73 25.85 -7.27
N GLN A 157 -5.98 24.83 -8.06
CA GLN A 157 -5.79 23.43 -7.63
C GLN A 157 -4.33 23.13 -7.30
N ARG A 158 -3.38 23.70 -8.04
CA ARG A 158 -1.95 23.54 -7.79
C ARG A 158 -1.51 24.18 -6.46
N GLU A 159 -1.95 25.40 -6.18
CA GLU A 159 -1.65 26.07 -4.91
C GLU A 159 -2.35 25.39 -3.73
N MET A 160 -3.57 24.92 -3.89
CA MET A 160 -4.30 24.14 -2.91
C MET A 160 -3.55 22.83 -2.58
N LEU A 161 -3.11 22.10 -3.60
CA LEU A 161 -2.35 20.85 -3.42
C LEU A 161 -1.04 21.11 -2.68
N LYS A 162 -0.29 22.13 -3.07
CA LYS A 162 0.95 22.55 -2.41
C LYS A 162 0.74 22.91 -0.94
N PHE A 163 -0.35 23.63 -0.64
CA PHE A 163 -0.71 23.98 0.73
C PHE A 163 -0.92 22.70 1.58
N TRP A 164 -1.76 21.77 1.11
CA TRP A 164 -2.07 20.55 1.86
C TRP A 164 -0.87 19.61 2.01
N LEU A 165 -0.05 19.46 0.97
CA LEU A 165 1.16 18.63 1.05
C LEU A 165 2.17 19.21 2.05
N ASN A 166 2.36 20.53 2.07
CA ASN A 166 3.20 21.20 3.06
C ASN A 166 2.65 21.03 4.47
N PHE A 167 1.35 21.27 4.68
CA PHE A 167 0.69 21.07 5.97
C PHE A 167 0.85 19.64 6.48
N MET A 168 0.60 18.65 5.63
CA MET A 168 0.74 17.23 5.99
C MET A 168 2.19 16.86 6.31
N SER A 169 3.14 17.42 5.56
CA SER A 169 4.57 17.23 5.82
C SER A 169 5.00 17.83 7.15
N GLU A 170 4.62 19.06 7.44
CA GLU A 170 4.94 19.77 8.70
C GLU A 170 4.30 19.08 9.93
N LYS A 171 3.10 18.55 9.77
CA LYS A 171 2.34 17.89 10.83
C LYS A 171 2.41 16.37 10.81
N ARG A 172 3.33 15.79 10.04
CA ARG A 172 3.41 14.35 9.81
C ARG A 172 3.46 13.53 11.09
N ASP A 173 4.23 13.94 12.06
CA ASP A 173 4.38 13.18 13.31
C ASP A 173 3.05 13.15 14.10
N LEU A 174 2.30 14.25 14.09
CA LEU A 174 0.97 14.28 14.68
C LEU A 174 -0.04 13.47 13.88
N LEU A 175 -0.09 13.69 12.57
CA LEU A 175 -1.15 13.14 11.71
C LEU A 175 -0.98 11.64 11.42
N GLN A 176 0.26 11.18 11.27
CA GLN A 176 0.54 9.83 10.76
C GLN A 176 1.21 8.91 11.77
N LYS A 177 1.92 9.45 12.78
CA LYS A 177 2.67 8.63 13.74
C LYS A 177 2.06 8.60 15.14
N SER A 178 1.18 9.56 15.49
CA SER A 178 0.49 9.54 16.77
C SER A 178 -0.60 8.47 16.81
N GLU A 179 -1.05 8.12 18.01
CA GLU A 179 -2.19 7.24 18.19
C GLU A 179 -3.46 7.88 17.60
N LEU A 180 -4.17 7.14 16.78
CA LEU A 180 -5.42 7.56 16.17
C LEU A 180 -6.60 7.04 17.00
N MET A 181 -7.38 7.94 17.58
CA MET A 181 -8.56 7.64 18.39
C MET A 181 -9.81 8.24 17.74
N PRO A 182 -10.47 7.53 16.81
CA PRO A 182 -11.68 8.02 16.18
C PRO A 182 -12.81 8.17 17.21
N HIS A 183 -13.50 9.30 17.18
CA HIS A 183 -14.72 9.50 17.94
C HIS A 183 -15.93 9.03 17.14
N ARG A 184 -16.92 8.47 17.83
CA ARG A 184 -18.22 8.09 17.29
C ARG A 184 -19.12 9.32 17.13
#